data_4c453a9b96e5160ed28d4b8498f01212
#
_entry.id   4c453a9b96e5160ed28d4b8498f01212
#
_cell.length_a   1.000
_cell.length_b   1.000
_cell.length_c   1.000
_cell.angle_alpha   90.00
_cell.angle_beta   90.00
_cell.angle_gamma   90.00
#
_symmetry.space_group_name_H-M   'P 1'
#
loop_
_entity.id
_entity.type
_entity.pdbx_description
1 polymer ?
#
loop_
_entity_poly.entity_id
_entity_poly.type
_entity_poly.pdbx_seq_one_letter_code
_entity_poly.pdbx_strand_id
1 'polypeptide(L)'
;AVARNFVSVEADENGNYANLTEIYRFNINGSSIGFSGSYIARGALVSGVSFDEDSGCMRVVTSDAKTNNIYVLDEKMNFVSGLKDVFPGEAVTGVKFIGTNCYVIAEQNGGKTLIVDFSDPSKPKVAGMLPSKAFFGNLYAVSEKLILGITKSKTDFEVITLTLFDVSNPENPKKLSEYKLDKNCYSVSENDSRSIMTVADKQIFGVPVVMKNSQDGTEASAYVLFDTSEGVIKPIGTYNHDISYIGDAAVRGTCIKNILYTVSGEKVVAFLI
;
A
#
# COMPACT_ATOMS: atom_id res chain seq x y z
N ALA A 1 4.62 -12.18 -12.49
CA ALA A 1 6.06 -12.44 -12.22
C ALA A 1 6.23 -13.28 -10.95
N VAL A 2 7.38 -13.93 -10.82
CA VAL A 2 7.81 -14.64 -9.61
C VAL A 2 9.20 -14.14 -9.26
N ALA A 3 9.47 -13.92 -7.97
CA ALA A 3 10.77 -13.45 -7.53
C ALA A 3 11.26 -14.23 -6.31
N ARG A 4 12.59 -14.33 -6.16
CA ARG A 4 13.25 -14.85 -4.96
C ARG A 4 14.39 -13.94 -4.54
N ASN A 5 14.57 -13.78 -3.24
CA ASN A 5 15.74 -13.11 -2.68
C ASN A 5 16.83 -14.15 -2.38
N PHE A 6 18.08 -13.77 -2.59
CA PHE A 6 19.26 -14.59 -2.25
C PHE A 6 20.46 -13.68 -1.97
N VAL A 7 21.50 -14.23 -1.37
CA VAL A 7 22.77 -13.53 -1.13
C VAL A 7 23.75 -13.95 -2.22
N SER A 8 24.57 -13.02 -2.72
CA SER A 8 25.60 -13.33 -3.72
C SER A 8 26.56 -14.41 -3.19
N VAL A 9 27.00 -15.28 -4.08
CA VAL A 9 27.96 -16.36 -3.74
C VAL A 9 29.37 -15.79 -3.55
N GLU A 10 29.68 -14.68 -4.24
CA GLU A 10 30.98 -14.02 -4.18
C GLU A 10 30.85 -12.69 -3.44
N ALA A 11 31.82 -12.41 -2.57
CA ALA A 11 31.97 -11.13 -1.92
C ALA A 11 32.56 -10.10 -2.89
N ASP A 12 32.26 -8.81 -2.68
CA ASP A 12 32.94 -7.72 -3.35
C ASP A 12 34.40 -7.61 -2.87
N GLU A 13 35.15 -6.66 -3.45
CA GLU A 13 36.57 -6.42 -3.10
C GLU A 13 36.79 -6.02 -1.62
N ASN A 14 35.71 -5.63 -0.90
CA ASN A 14 35.72 -5.32 0.52
C ASN A 14 35.23 -6.49 1.40
N GLY A 15 34.98 -7.66 0.83
CA GLY A 15 34.47 -8.83 1.55
C GLY A 15 32.99 -8.80 1.86
N ASN A 16 32.19 -7.90 1.26
CA ASN A 16 30.75 -7.81 1.52
C ASN A 16 29.98 -8.66 0.50
N TYR A 17 28.99 -9.39 1.00
CA TYR A 17 28.02 -10.08 0.16
C TYR A 17 26.85 -9.17 -0.17
N ALA A 18 26.37 -9.22 -1.39
CA ALA A 18 25.20 -8.44 -1.82
C ALA A 18 23.91 -9.25 -1.67
N ASN A 19 22.86 -8.59 -1.16
CA ASN A 19 21.51 -9.11 -1.32
C ASN A 19 21.08 -8.93 -2.79
N LEU A 20 20.52 -9.97 -3.36
CA LEU A 20 20.07 -10.00 -4.75
C LEU A 20 18.64 -10.51 -4.83
N THR A 21 17.90 -10.03 -5.82
CA THR A 21 16.58 -10.54 -6.18
C THR A 21 16.62 -11.02 -7.63
N GLU A 22 16.31 -12.28 -7.85
CA GLU A 22 16.09 -12.82 -9.18
C GLU A 22 14.59 -12.82 -9.49
N ILE A 23 14.21 -12.24 -10.61
CA ILE A 23 12.84 -12.02 -11.03
C ILE A 23 12.62 -12.74 -12.36
N TYR A 24 11.56 -13.55 -12.43
CA TYR A 24 11.15 -14.28 -13.62
C TYR A 24 9.80 -13.76 -14.12
N ARG A 25 9.69 -13.47 -15.40
CA ARG A 25 8.43 -13.09 -16.04
C ARG A 25 7.91 -14.23 -16.90
N PHE A 26 6.61 -14.49 -16.77
CA PHE A 26 5.88 -15.45 -17.58
C PHE A 26 4.70 -14.76 -18.24
N ASN A 27 4.48 -15.03 -19.52
CA ASN A 27 3.28 -14.62 -20.24
C ASN A 27 2.22 -15.70 -20.08
N ILE A 28 1.00 -15.28 -19.73
CA ILE A 28 -0.17 -16.16 -19.63
C ILE A 28 -1.09 -15.82 -20.81
N ASN A 29 -1.33 -16.81 -21.68
CA ASN A 29 -2.23 -16.67 -22.82
C ASN A 29 -3.22 -17.84 -22.81
N GLY A 30 -4.42 -17.57 -22.31
CA GLY A 30 -5.41 -18.62 -22.08
C GLY A 30 -4.92 -19.69 -21.12
N SER A 31 -4.76 -20.93 -21.61
CA SER A 31 -4.24 -22.06 -20.84
C SER A 31 -2.74 -22.28 -20.95
N SER A 32 -2.02 -21.46 -21.73
CA SER A 32 -0.58 -21.60 -21.93
C SER A 32 0.20 -20.60 -21.09
N ILE A 33 1.33 -21.05 -20.54
CA ILE A 33 2.27 -20.23 -19.78
C ILE A 33 3.62 -20.33 -20.48
N GLY A 34 4.17 -19.18 -20.90
CA GLY A 34 5.46 -19.08 -21.57
C GLY A 34 6.43 -18.23 -20.78
N PHE A 35 7.67 -18.67 -20.65
CA PHE A 35 8.74 -17.88 -20.05
C PHE A 35 9.11 -16.71 -20.97
N SER A 36 9.14 -15.48 -20.42
CA SER A 36 9.50 -14.26 -21.15
C SER A 36 10.95 -13.84 -20.94
N GLY A 37 11.45 -13.97 -19.72
CA GLY A 37 12.78 -13.54 -19.37
C GLY A 37 13.00 -13.49 -17.88
N SER A 38 14.23 -13.18 -17.46
CA SER A 38 14.59 -12.97 -16.06
C SER A 38 15.55 -11.80 -15.90
N TYR A 39 15.61 -11.25 -14.70
CA TYR A 39 16.54 -10.19 -14.32
C TYR A 39 17.03 -10.39 -12.89
N ILE A 40 18.29 -10.08 -12.64
CA ILE A 40 18.86 -10.08 -11.28
C ILE A 40 19.05 -8.62 -10.85
N ALA A 41 18.27 -8.20 -9.88
CA ALA A 41 18.33 -6.88 -9.25
C ALA A 41 19.18 -6.94 -7.97
N ARG A 42 19.97 -5.89 -7.71
CA ARG A 42 20.64 -5.72 -6.43
C ARG A 42 19.66 -5.25 -5.37
N GLY A 43 19.75 -5.85 -4.18
CA GLY A 43 18.83 -5.63 -3.06
C GLY A 43 17.77 -6.71 -2.95
N ALA A 44 17.10 -6.77 -1.81
CA ALA A 44 15.97 -7.66 -1.54
C ALA A 44 14.65 -6.94 -1.80
N LEU A 45 13.61 -7.67 -2.19
CA LEU A 45 12.25 -7.14 -2.20
C LEU A 45 11.82 -6.82 -0.76
N VAL A 46 11.22 -5.66 -0.57
CA VAL A 46 10.70 -5.23 0.74
C VAL A 46 9.44 -6.03 1.11
N SER A 47 8.63 -6.35 0.10
CA SER A 47 7.38 -7.09 0.25
C SER A 47 6.96 -7.73 -1.08
N GLY A 48 5.94 -8.57 -1.06
CA GLY A 48 5.36 -9.17 -2.27
C GLY A 48 4.75 -8.18 -3.26
N VAL A 49 4.61 -6.90 -2.88
CA VAL A 49 4.11 -5.80 -3.73
C VAL A 49 5.20 -4.81 -4.13
N SER A 50 6.48 -5.19 -3.98
CA SER A 50 7.62 -4.35 -4.37
C SER A 50 7.89 -4.34 -5.88
N PHE A 51 7.05 -4.97 -6.66
CA PHE A 51 7.08 -4.91 -8.12
C PHE A 51 5.66 -4.79 -8.69
N ASP A 52 5.56 -4.16 -9.83
CA ASP A 52 4.32 -3.91 -10.56
C ASP A 52 4.57 -3.93 -12.05
N GLU A 53 3.52 -4.05 -12.85
CA GLU A 53 3.59 -3.99 -14.29
C GLU A 53 2.63 -2.91 -14.80
N ASP A 54 3.19 -1.96 -15.56
CA ASP A 54 2.44 -0.89 -16.18
C ASP A 54 3.03 -0.56 -17.55
N SER A 55 2.15 -0.35 -18.54
CA SER A 55 2.53 0.07 -19.92
C SER A 55 3.62 -0.82 -20.55
N GLY A 56 3.55 -2.13 -20.31
CA GLY A 56 4.51 -3.11 -20.83
C GLY A 56 5.86 -3.15 -20.09
N CYS A 57 6.08 -2.28 -19.11
CA CYS A 57 7.27 -2.26 -18.30
C CYS A 57 7.01 -2.87 -16.91
N MET A 58 7.97 -3.63 -16.40
CA MET A 58 7.98 -4.06 -15.02
C MET A 58 8.78 -3.06 -14.18
N ARG A 59 8.19 -2.58 -13.11
CA ARG A 59 8.80 -1.67 -12.14
C ARG A 59 9.11 -2.43 -10.85
N VAL A 60 10.33 -2.34 -10.38
CA VAL A 60 10.80 -3.10 -9.21
C VAL A 60 11.49 -2.16 -8.22
N VAL A 61 11.16 -2.29 -6.95
CA VAL A 61 11.85 -1.60 -5.85
C VAL A 61 12.55 -2.64 -4.98
N THR A 62 13.83 -2.46 -4.75
CA THR A 62 14.62 -3.29 -3.85
C THR A 62 15.30 -2.46 -2.78
N SER A 63 15.58 -3.06 -1.64
CA SER A 63 16.29 -2.45 -0.53
C SER A 63 17.42 -3.36 -0.05
N ASP A 64 18.55 -2.77 0.30
CA ASP A 64 19.72 -3.45 0.87
C ASP A 64 20.17 -2.72 2.14
N ALA A 65 19.23 -2.51 3.08
CA ALA A 65 19.42 -1.84 4.36
C ALA A 65 20.06 -0.43 4.31
N LYS A 66 20.94 -0.18 3.33
CA LYS A 66 21.68 1.08 3.13
C LYS A 66 21.38 1.76 1.81
N THR A 67 20.98 0.99 0.80
CA THR A 67 20.71 1.48 -0.54
C THR A 67 19.36 0.98 -1.03
N ASN A 68 18.57 1.86 -1.62
CA ASN A 68 17.25 1.53 -2.15
C ASN A 68 17.27 1.81 -3.66
N ASN A 69 16.99 0.78 -4.46
CA ASN A 69 17.09 0.88 -5.90
C ASN A 69 15.73 0.66 -6.58
N ILE A 70 15.57 1.31 -7.70
CA ILE A 70 14.41 1.15 -8.57
C ILE A 70 14.90 0.71 -9.94
N TYR A 71 14.23 -0.28 -10.48
CA TYR A 71 14.50 -0.84 -11.81
C TYR A 71 13.24 -0.76 -12.67
N VAL A 72 13.42 -0.40 -13.93
CA VAL A 72 12.41 -0.50 -14.98
C VAL A 72 12.92 -1.48 -16.03
N LEU A 73 12.15 -2.52 -16.28
CA LEU A 73 12.49 -3.61 -17.18
C LEU A 73 11.46 -3.70 -18.30
N ASP A 74 11.88 -4.04 -19.51
CA ASP A 74 10.97 -4.27 -20.63
C ASP A 74 10.24 -5.63 -20.54
N GLU A 75 9.44 -5.93 -21.55
CA GLU A 75 8.69 -7.19 -21.62
C GLU A 75 9.58 -8.43 -21.68
N LYS A 76 10.84 -8.30 -22.10
CA LYS A 76 11.83 -9.36 -22.16
C LYS A 76 12.75 -9.40 -20.93
N MET A 77 12.45 -8.55 -19.95
CA MET A 77 13.24 -8.37 -18.72
C MET A 77 14.61 -7.71 -18.97
N ASN A 78 14.80 -6.97 -20.07
CA ASN A 78 16.00 -6.16 -20.24
C ASN A 78 15.86 -4.87 -19.43
N PHE A 79 16.98 -4.39 -18.88
CA PHE A 79 17.02 -3.13 -18.15
C PHE A 79 16.77 -1.96 -19.11
N VAL A 80 15.75 -1.16 -18.81
CA VAL A 80 15.40 0.07 -19.55
C VAL A 80 15.98 1.29 -18.85
N SER A 81 15.71 1.42 -17.56
CA SER A 81 16.08 2.57 -16.76
C SER A 81 15.98 2.26 -15.26
N GLY A 82 16.35 3.21 -14.41
CA GLY A 82 16.19 3.04 -12.99
C GLY A 82 16.76 4.20 -12.19
N LEU A 83 16.56 4.14 -10.89
CA LEU A 83 17.13 5.07 -9.93
C LEU A 83 17.97 4.29 -8.92
N LYS A 84 19.16 4.78 -8.63
CA LYS A 84 20.03 4.20 -7.61
C LYS A 84 19.90 5.01 -6.33
N ASP A 85 19.89 4.27 -5.22
CA ASP A 85 19.93 4.83 -3.88
C ASP A 85 18.90 5.95 -3.64
N VAL A 86 17.66 5.70 -4.01
CA VAL A 86 16.56 6.57 -3.61
C VAL A 86 16.36 6.43 -2.10
N PHE A 87 16.27 7.51 -1.36
CA PHE A 87 16.21 7.49 0.10
C PHE A 87 17.52 7.03 0.78
N PRO A 88 18.67 7.69 0.54
CA PRO A 88 19.95 7.27 1.11
C PRO A 88 19.90 7.15 2.64
N GLY A 89 20.38 6.03 3.16
CA GLY A 89 20.46 5.77 4.60
C GLY A 89 19.13 5.47 5.30
N GLU A 90 18.00 5.42 4.58
CA GLU A 90 16.69 5.04 5.13
C GLU A 90 16.40 3.57 4.82
N ALA A 91 15.86 2.85 5.79
CA ALA A 91 15.33 1.51 5.56
C ALA A 91 13.91 1.61 4.99
N VAL A 92 13.72 1.14 3.77
CA VAL A 92 12.40 1.06 3.15
C VAL A 92 11.61 -0.10 3.75
N THR A 93 10.43 0.19 4.26
CA THR A 93 9.53 -0.77 4.93
C THR A 93 8.27 -1.05 4.14
N GLY A 94 7.96 -0.23 3.14
CA GLY A 94 6.80 -0.42 2.30
C GLY A 94 6.95 0.18 0.91
N VAL A 95 6.24 -0.42 -0.05
CA VAL A 95 6.17 0.04 -1.44
C VAL A 95 4.72 -0.04 -1.89
N LYS A 96 4.24 0.99 -2.57
CA LYS A 96 2.92 0.99 -3.17
C LYS A 96 2.93 1.63 -4.54
N PHE A 97 2.54 0.88 -5.56
CA PHE A 97 2.31 1.41 -6.90
C PHE A 97 0.86 1.83 -7.06
N ILE A 98 0.63 3.04 -7.56
CA ILE A 98 -0.70 3.60 -7.85
C ILE A 98 -0.58 4.40 -9.16
N GLY A 99 -1.14 3.87 -10.23
CA GLY A 99 -1.00 4.45 -11.57
C GLY A 99 0.48 4.58 -11.98
N THR A 100 0.86 5.75 -12.45
CA THR A 100 2.25 6.04 -12.84
C THR A 100 3.18 6.38 -11.68
N ASN A 101 2.69 6.39 -10.44
CA ASN A 101 3.50 6.73 -9.27
C ASN A 101 3.82 5.50 -8.41
N CYS A 102 4.99 5.53 -7.79
CA CYS A 102 5.39 4.61 -6.74
C CYS A 102 5.62 5.39 -5.45
N TYR A 103 5.05 4.90 -4.36
CA TYR A 103 5.20 5.43 -3.01
C TYR A 103 6.15 4.52 -2.25
N VAL A 104 7.32 5.04 -1.90
CA VAL A 104 8.35 4.33 -1.15
C VAL A 104 8.31 4.82 0.29
N ILE A 105 8.03 3.92 1.22
CA ILE A 105 7.76 4.22 2.63
C ILE A 105 8.98 3.82 3.46
N ALA A 106 9.47 4.76 4.27
CA ALA A 106 10.52 4.53 5.26
C ALA A 106 10.04 4.91 6.66
N GLU A 107 10.39 4.11 7.65
CA GLU A 107 9.93 4.30 9.04
C GLU A 107 10.85 5.21 9.85
N GLN A 108 12.14 5.24 9.54
CA GLN A 108 13.13 5.97 10.32
C GLN A 108 12.87 7.49 10.30
N ASN A 109 13.30 8.17 11.34
CA ASN A 109 13.19 9.63 11.49
C ASN A 109 11.76 10.19 11.39
N GLY A 110 10.76 9.44 11.87
CA GLY A 110 9.40 9.92 12.01
C GLY A 110 8.47 9.59 10.85
N GLY A 111 8.87 8.64 10.01
CA GLY A 111 8.07 8.20 8.86
C GLY A 111 8.16 9.18 7.68
N LYS A 112 8.53 8.66 6.54
CA LYS A 112 8.62 9.43 5.28
C LYS A 112 8.05 8.60 4.15
N THR A 113 7.40 9.24 3.19
CA THR A 113 6.91 8.57 1.98
C THR A 113 7.35 9.36 0.76
N LEU A 114 8.27 8.79 0.02
CA LEU A 114 8.80 9.35 -1.22
C LEU A 114 7.85 9.02 -2.38
N ILE A 115 7.69 9.94 -3.32
CA ILE A 115 6.93 9.72 -4.56
C ILE A 115 7.92 9.64 -5.72
N VAL A 116 7.85 8.54 -6.44
CA VAL A 116 8.61 8.34 -7.68
C VAL A 116 7.64 8.32 -8.84
N ASP A 117 7.88 9.18 -9.83
CA ASP A 117 7.09 9.33 -11.05
C ASP A 117 7.66 8.47 -12.17
N PHE A 118 6.82 7.64 -12.77
CA PHE A 118 7.10 6.77 -13.92
C PHE A 118 6.25 7.14 -15.15
N SER A 119 5.76 8.37 -15.23
CA SER A 119 5.02 8.82 -16.43
C SER A 119 5.83 8.65 -17.72
N ASP A 120 7.15 8.73 -17.63
CA ASP A 120 8.10 8.28 -18.66
C ASP A 120 8.93 7.12 -18.08
N PRO A 121 8.61 5.85 -18.41
CA PRO A 121 9.36 4.70 -17.91
C PRO A 121 10.86 4.70 -18.28
N SER A 122 11.25 5.44 -19.32
CA SER A 122 12.67 5.58 -19.69
C SER A 122 13.44 6.58 -18.81
N LYS A 123 12.72 7.41 -18.04
CA LYS A 123 13.28 8.49 -17.22
C LYS A 123 12.52 8.64 -15.89
N PRO A 124 12.46 7.59 -15.06
CA PRO A 124 11.85 7.72 -13.74
C PRO A 124 12.55 8.79 -12.93
N LYS A 125 11.79 9.50 -12.11
CA LYS A 125 12.35 10.55 -11.25
C LYS A 125 11.70 10.57 -9.87
N VAL A 126 12.46 10.98 -8.88
CA VAL A 126 11.87 11.37 -7.60
C VAL A 126 11.09 12.66 -7.84
N ALA A 127 9.78 12.60 -7.66
CA ALA A 127 8.89 13.73 -7.86
C ALA A 127 8.77 14.57 -6.58
N GLY A 128 8.47 13.95 -5.45
CA GLY A 128 8.24 14.65 -4.21
C GLY A 128 8.17 13.73 -3.00
N MET A 129 7.57 14.26 -1.92
CA MET A 129 7.37 13.52 -0.68
C MET A 129 6.00 13.90 -0.10
N LEU A 130 5.26 12.92 0.44
CA LEU A 130 4.01 13.23 1.13
C LEU A 130 4.28 14.16 2.32
N PRO A 131 3.49 15.24 2.50
CA PRO A 131 3.69 16.21 3.56
C PRO A 131 3.18 15.68 4.92
N SER A 132 3.82 14.62 5.41
CA SER A 132 3.51 13.98 6.68
C SER A 132 4.77 13.40 7.29
N LYS A 133 4.82 13.42 8.62
CA LYS A 133 5.84 12.73 9.42
C LYS A 133 5.28 11.43 10.04
N ALA A 134 4.12 10.99 9.56
CA ALA A 134 3.51 9.77 10.03
C ALA A 134 4.04 8.56 9.24
N PHE A 135 4.25 7.46 9.93
CA PHE A 135 4.51 6.18 9.30
C PHE A 135 3.18 5.58 8.82
N PHE A 136 3.05 5.41 7.51
CA PHE A 136 1.89 4.77 6.92
C PHE A 136 2.17 3.28 6.73
N GLY A 137 1.47 2.42 7.46
CA GLY A 137 1.51 0.98 7.24
C GLY A 137 1.05 0.61 5.83
N ASN A 138 0.03 1.32 5.33
CA ASN A 138 -0.50 1.17 3.98
C ASN A 138 -1.00 2.48 3.40
N LEU A 139 -0.97 2.56 2.06
CA LEU A 139 -1.55 3.63 1.26
C LEU A 139 -2.58 3.03 0.30
N TYR A 140 -3.67 3.76 0.07
CA TYR A 140 -4.79 3.34 -0.77
C TYR A 140 -5.16 4.42 -1.77
N ALA A 141 -5.36 4.05 -3.02
CA ALA A 141 -5.96 4.95 -3.99
C ALA A 141 -7.46 5.09 -3.71
N VAL A 142 -7.91 6.29 -3.37
CA VAL A 142 -9.34 6.62 -3.26
C VAL A 142 -9.87 7.08 -4.62
N SER A 143 -9.02 7.76 -5.38
CA SER A 143 -9.22 8.10 -6.79
C SER A 143 -7.86 8.22 -7.48
N GLU A 144 -7.83 8.57 -8.76
CA GLU A 144 -6.57 8.84 -9.48
C GLU A 144 -5.73 9.97 -8.85
N LYS A 145 -6.38 10.89 -8.12
CA LYS A 145 -5.75 12.08 -7.54
C LYS A 145 -5.69 12.07 -6.02
N LEU A 146 -6.39 11.16 -5.37
CA LEU A 146 -6.52 11.12 -3.92
C LEU A 146 -5.97 9.82 -3.36
N ILE A 147 -5.11 9.94 -2.36
CA ILE A 147 -4.53 8.82 -1.62
C ILE A 147 -4.92 8.93 -0.15
N LEU A 148 -5.32 7.81 0.40
CA LEU A 148 -5.56 7.61 1.83
C LEU A 148 -4.34 6.92 2.45
N GLY A 149 -3.78 7.52 3.50
CA GLY A 149 -2.81 6.89 4.39
C GLY A 149 -3.48 6.50 5.71
N ILE A 150 -3.15 5.32 6.21
CA ILE A 150 -3.63 4.83 7.50
C ILE A 150 -2.45 4.67 8.43
N THR A 151 -2.53 5.30 9.60
CA THR A 151 -1.49 5.21 10.64
C THR A 151 -2.09 4.82 11.96
N LYS A 152 -1.24 4.26 12.83
CA LYS A 152 -1.52 4.10 14.25
C LYS A 152 -0.61 5.02 15.04
N SER A 153 -1.14 5.74 16.00
CA SER A 153 -0.31 6.56 16.87
C SER A 153 0.55 5.68 17.78
N LYS A 154 1.86 5.96 17.82
CA LYS A 154 2.79 5.29 18.76
C LYS A 154 2.67 5.82 20.20
N THR A 155 2.07 6.99 20.38
CA THR A 155 1.95 7.69 21.66
C THR A 155 0.56 7.58 22.28
N ASP A 156 -0.48 7.55 21.45
CA ASP A 156 -1.86 7.30 21.86
C ASP A 156 -2.21 5.87 21.44
N PHE A 157 -1.94 4.95 22.29
CA PHE A 157 -2.00 3.50 22.07
C PHE A 157 -3.32 3.02 21.48
N GLU A 158 -3.94 3.54 20.54
CA GLU A 158 -5.15 2.93 19.96
C GLU A 158 -5.90 3.85 18.98
N VAL A 159 -5.36 5.03 18.65
CA VAL A 159 -6.07 5.90 17.71
C VAL A 159 -5.57 5.69 16.28
N ILE A 160 -6.40 5.04 15.48
CA ILE A 160 -6.17 4.94 14.04
C ILE A 160 -6.46 6.31 13.42
N THR A 161 -5.50 6.82 12.67
CA THR A 161 -5.62 8.08 11.96
C THR A 161 -5.64 7.83 10.45
N LEU A 162 -6.67 8.35 9.82
CA LEU A 162 -6.88 8.35 8.37
C LEU A 162 -6.42 9.71 7.84
N THR A 163 -5.52 9.74 6.86
CA THR A 163 -5.02 10.99 6.28
C THR A 163 -5.24 10.97 4.77
N LEU A 164 -5.91 11.99 4.25
CA LEU A 164 -6.17 12.16 2.83
C LEU A 164 -5.18 13.13 2.22
N PHE A 165 -4.59 12.73 1.08
CA PHE A 165 -3.65 13.55 0.30
C PHE A 165 -4.18 13.76 -1.11
N ASP A 166 -4.02 14.99 -1.61
CA ASP A 166 -4.08 15.30 -3.03
C ASP A 166 -2.69 15.10 -3.65
N VAL A 167 -2.61 14.21 -4.59
CA VAL A 167 -1.40 13.84 -5.34
C VAL A 167 -1.53 14.14 -6.84
N SER A 168 -2.48 14.98 -7.22
CA SER A 168 -2.67 15.44 -8.62
C SER A 168 -1.41 16.10 -9.18
N ASN A 169 -0.59 16.70 -8.31
CA ASN A 169 0.76 17.12 -8.62
C ASN A 169 1.74 16.39 -7.69
N PRO A 170 2.40 15.31 -8.15
CA PRO A 170 3.31 14.53 -7.33
C PRO A 170 4.56 15.28 -6.89
N GLU A 171 4.91 16.41 -7.53
CA GLU A 171 6.01 17.30 -7.13
C GLU A 171 5.62 18.20 -5.94
N ASN A 172 4.30 18.43 -5.74
CA ASN A 172 3.79 19.27 -4.65
C ASN A 172 2.50 18.66 -4.06
N PRO A 173 2.57 17.47 -3.48
CA PRO A 173 1.41 16.81 -2.87
C PRO A 173 0.91 17.61 -1.67
N LYS A 174 -0.39 17.55 -1.39
CA LYS A 174 -1.01 18.31 -0.30
C LYS A 174 -1.74 17.38 0.65
N LYS A 175 -1.58 17.60 1.95
CA LYS A 175 -2.47 17.00 2.95
C LYS A 175 -3.79 17.79 2.94
N LEU A 176 -4.89 17.10 2.65
CA LEU A 176 -6.22 17.71 2.59
C LEU A 176 -6.96 17.61 3.91
N SER A 177 -6.99 16.42 4.50
CA SER A 177 -7.82 16.12 5.65
C SER A 177 -7.21 15.02 6.50
N GLU A 178 -7.61 15.01 7.76
CA GLU A 178 -7.27 13.98 8.73
C GLU A 178 -8.49 13.63 9.55
N TYR A 179 -8.75 12.34 9.77
CA TYR A 179 -9.82 11.84 10.59
C TYR A 179 -9.27 10.81 11.58
N LYS A 180 -9.60 10.94 12.85
CA LYS A 180 -9.22 10.01 13.90
C LYS A 180 -10.40 9.13 14.26
N LEU A 181 -10.22 7.82 14.20
CA LEU A 181 -11.20 6.88 14.75
C LEU A 181 -11.23 6.97 16.28
N ASP A 182 -12.32 6.53 16.89
CA ASP A 182 -12.45 6.54 18.34
C ASP A 182 -11.37 5.72 19.03
N LYS A 183 -10.99 6.11 20.24
CA LYS A 183 -9.91 5.49 21.02
C LYS A 183 -10.12 4.00 21.32
N ASN A 184 -11.37 3.55 21.32
CA ASN A 184 -11.73 2.16 21.61
C ASN A 184 -11.92 1.33 20.32
N CYS A 185 -11.40 1.81 19.19
CA CYS A 185 -11.45 1.09 17.91
C CYS A 185 -10.09 0.54 17.53
N TYR A 186 -10.07 -0.67 16.97
CA TYR A 186 -8.93 -1.18 16.23
C TYR A 186 -9.38 -1.70 14.86
N SER A 187 -8.45 -1.88 13.95
CA SER A 187 -8.74 -2.33 12.58
C SER A 187 -7.68 -3.30 12.08
N VAL A 188 -8.12 -4.32 11.38
CA VAL A 188 -7.21 -5.24 10.66
C VAL A 188 -6.52 -4.58 9.47
N SER A 189 -6.99 -3.42 9.02
CA SER A 189 -6.41 -2.67 7.90
C SER A 189 -4.97 -2.19 8.15
N GLU A 190 -4.53 -2.21 9.39
CA GLU A 190 -3.15 -1.94 9.74
C GLU A 190 -2.20 -3.01 9.18
N ASN A 191 -2.66 -4.27 9.10
CA ASN A 191 -1.86 -5.43 8.70
C ASN A 191 -2.37 -6.10 7.42
N ASP A 192 -3.64 -5.94 7.05
CA ASP A 192 -4.20 -6.49 5.80
C ASP A 192 -4.66 -5.36 4.87
N SER A 193 -3.84 -5.07 3.88
CA SER A 193 -4.15 -4.05 2.86
C SER A 193 -5.39 -4.33 2.03
N ARG A 194 -5.91 -5.56 2.03
CA ARG A 194 -7.10 -5.96 1.27
C ARG A 194 -8.40 -5.73 2.05
N SER A 195 -8.30 -5.33 3.31
CA SER A 195 -9.47 -5.07 4.17
C SER A 195 -10.17 -3.75 3.85
N ILE A 196 -9.43 -2.77 3.32
CA ILE A 196 -9.98 -1.49 2.89
C ILE A 196 -10.64 -1.64 1.53
N MET A 197 -11.87 -1.18 1.45
CA MET A 197 -12.59 -1.02 0.19
C MET A 197 -12.44 0.41 -0.32
N THR A 198 -12.21 0.58 -1.62
CA THR A 198 -12.29 1.88 -2.29
C THR A 198 -13.26 1.81 -3.46
N VAL A 199 -14.09 2.83 -3.62
CA VAL A 199 -15.03 3.01 -4.73
C VAL A 199 -14.65 4.32 -5.41
N ALA A 200 -13.70 4.24 -6.34
CA ALA A 200 -12.99 5.41 -6.89
C ALA A 200 -13.91 6.39 -7.62
N ASP A 201 -14.89 5.90 -8.38
CA ASP A 201 -15.88 6.71 -9.09
C ASP A 201 -16.83 7.50 -8.16
N LYS A 202 -17.03 7.02 -6.93
CA LYS A 202 -17.82 7.70 -5.89
C LYS A 202 -16.96 8.45 -4.88
N GLN A 203 -15.65 8.32 -4.92
CA GLN A 203 -14.71 8.84 -3.92
C GLN A 203 -15.06 8.40 -2.48
N ILE A 204 -15.55 7.17 -2.35
CA ILE A 204 -15.89 6.52 -1.09
C ILE A 204 -14.84 5.47 -0.75
N PHE A 205 -14.50 5.37 0.52
CA PHE A 205 -13.74 4.24 1.04
C PHE A 205 -14.39 3.68 2.30
N GLY A 206 -14.07 2.44 2.62
CA GLY A 206 -14.60 1.76 3.80
C GLY A 206 -13.50 1.11 4.61
N VAL A 207 -13.62 1.19 5.93
CA VAL A 207 -12.66 0.67 6.90
C VAL A 207 -13.37 -0.33 7.82
N PRO A 208 -12.89 -1.57 7.94
CA PRO A 208 -13.37 -2.48 8.96
C PRO A 208 -12.86 -2.02 10.32
N VAL A 209 -13.72 -2.02 11.31
CA VAL A 209 -13.39 -1.63 12.68
C VAL A 209 -13.96 -2.63 13.67
N VAL A 210 -13.24 -2.85 14.75
CA VAL A 210 -13.78 -3.49 15.94
C VAL A 210 -13.85 -2.40 17.02
N MET A 211 -15.06 -2.20 17.53
CA MET A 211 -15.35 -1.22 18.58
C MET A 211 -15.46 -1.94 19.90
N LYS A 212 -14.74 -1.46 20.91
CA LYS A 212 -14.77 -2.00 22.26
C LYS A 212 -15.59 -1.10 23.18
N ASN A 213 -16.59 -1.65 23.81
CA ASN A 213 -17.34 -0.93 24.84
C ASN A 213 -16.45 -0.77 26.09
N SER A 214 -16.23 0.46 26.51
CA SER A 214 -15.39 0.78 27.68
C SER A 214 -16.00 0.41 29.01
N GLN A 215 -17.32 0.16 29.07
CA GLN A 215 -18.04 -0.12 30.33
C GLN A 215 -18.04 -1.62 30.67
N ASP A 216 -18.29 -2.48 29.69
CA ASP A 216 -18.43 -3.92 29.90
C ASP A 216 -17.41 -4.76 29.13
N GLY A 217 -16.55 -4.12 28.30
CA GLY A 217 -15.53 -4.80 27.51
C GLY A 217 -16.06 -5.59 26.32
N THR A 218 -17.37 -5.51 26.02
CA THR A 218 -17.93 -6.16 24.85
C THR A 218 -17.37 -5.54 23.56
N GLU A 219 -17.20 -6.36 22.54
CA GLU A 219 -16.66 -5.95 21.24
C GLU A 219 -17.70 -6.16 20.16
N ALA A 220 -17.77 -5.20 19.24
CA ALA A 220 -18.65 -5.25 18.06
C ALA A 220 -17.84 -4.97 16.79
N SER A 221 -18.08 -5.77 15.76
CA SER A 221 -17.48 -5.58 14.44
C SER A 221 -18.39 -4.73 13.56
N ALA A 222 -17.80 -3.77 12.86
CA ALA A 222 -18.52 -2.92 11.92
C ALA A 222 -17.62 -2.56 10.72
N TYR A 223 -18.26 -2.04 9.70
CA TYR A 223 -17.61 -1.44 8.54
C TYR A 223 -18.03 0.01 8.43
N VAL A 224 -17.08 0.94 8.54
CA VAL A 224 -17.35 2.38 8.48
C VAL A 224 -17.06 2.88 7.09
N LEU A 225 -18.03 3.54 6.45
CA LEU A 225 -17.87 4.20 5.17
C LEU A 225 -17.58 5.68 5.34
N PHE A 226 -16.71 6.19 4.48
CA PHE A 226 -16.32 7.58 4.41
C PHE A 226 -16.45 8.11 2.99
N ASP A 227 -16.91 9.34 2.87
CA ASP A 227 -16.90 10.15 1.66
C ASP A 227 -15.71 11.11 1.66
N THR A 228 -15.09 11.30 0.50
CA THR A 228 -13.94 12.22 0.30
C THR A 228 -14.16 13.19 -0.86
N SER A 229 -15.35 13.26 -1.43
CA SER A 229 -15.66 14.05 -2.63
C SER A 229 -15.38 15.55 -2.49
N GLU A 230 -15.46 16.07 -1.27
CA GLU A 230 -15.16 17.48 -0.95
C GLU A 230 -13.69 17.69 -0.47
N GLY A 231 -12.82 16.68 -0.62
CA GLY A 231 -11.45 16.74 -0.09
C GLY A 231 -11.35 16.62 1.44
N VAL A 232 -12.45 16.25 2.10
CA VAL A 232 -12.53 16.06 3.54
C VAL A 232 -13.01 14.64 3.83
N ILE A 233 -12.38 13.96 4.79
CA ILE A 233 -12.84 12.64 5.23
C ILE A 233 -14.10 12.82 6.09
N LYS A 234 -15.25 12.41 5.58
CA LYS A 234 -16.55 12.47 6.26
C LYS A 234 -17.12 11.07 6.46
N PRO A 235 -17.40 10.62 7.68
CA PRO A 235 -18.13 9.36 7.87
C PRO A 235 -19.54 9.49 7.33
N ILE A 236 -19.99 8.52 6.52
CA ILE A 236 -21.33 8.48 5.92
C ILE A 236 -22.19 7.32 6.41
N GLY A 237 -21.58 6.33 7.08
CA GLY A 237 -22.34 5.23 7.67
C GLY A 237 -21.46 4.26 8.43
N THR A 238 -22.05 3.64 9.46
CA THR A 238 -21.47 2.52 10.21
C THR A 238 -22.41 1.33 10.05
N TYR A 239 -21.86 0.24 9.51
CA TYR A 239 -22.60 -0.97 9.15
C TYR A 239 -22.15 -2.12 10.04
N ASN A 240 -22.98 -2.50 10.99
CA ASN A 240 -22.66 -3.55 11.96
C ASN A 240 -22.58 -4.92 11.27
N HIS A 241 -21.53 -5.61 11.56
CA HIS A 241 -21.29 -6.97 11.08
C HIS A 241 -21.22 -7.88 12.31
N ASP A 242 -22.38 -8.33 12.77
CA ASP A 242 -22.47 -9.20 13.95
C ASP A 242 -21.75 -10.52 13.68
N ILE A 243 -20.87 -10.89 14.56
CA ILE A 243 -20.06 -12.12 14.50
C ILE A 243 -20.17 -12.86 15.82
N SER A 244 -20.10 -14.17 15.78
CA SER A 244 -20.18 -15.01 16.97
C SER A 244 -18.87 -15.01 17.77
N TYR A 245 -17.75 -14.77 17.08
CA TYR A 245 -16.42 -14.76 17.66
C TYR A 245 -15.59 -13.63 17.08
N ILE A 246 -15.05 -12.78 17.95
CA ILE A 246 -14.34 -11.55 17.54
C ILE A 246 -13.02 -11.84 16.79
N GLY A 247 -12.41 -13.01 16.98
CA GLY A 247 -11.24 -13.45 16.21
C GLY A 247 -11.50 -13.56 14.71
N ASP A 248 -12.75 -13.68 14.28
CA ASP A 248 -13.19 -13.69 12.89
C ASP A 248 -13.54 -12.28 12.36
N ALA A 249 -13.32 -11.25 13.16
CA ALA A 249 -13.63 -9.86 12.83
C ALA A 249 -12.78 -9.26 11.69
N ALA A 250 -11.96 -10.06 11.01
CA ALA A 250 -11.22 -9.67 9.82
C ALA A 250 -12.18 -9.41 8.64
N VAL A 251 -13.00 -8.39 8.78
CA VAL A 251 -14.04 -8.01 7.84
C VAL A 251 -13.42 -7.37 6.61
N ARG A 252 -13.83 -7.84 5.45
CA ARG A 252 -13.57 -7.21 4.15
C ARG A 252 -14.85 -6.59 3.65
N GLY A 253 -14.74 -5.53 2.87
CA GLY A 253 -15.86 -4.89 2.19
C GLY A 253 -15.68 -4.90 0.69
N THR A 254 -16.80 -4.98 -0.02
CA THR A 254 -16.87 -4.68 -1.45
C THR A 254 -18.19 -3.98 -1.75
N CYS A 255 -18.19 -3.12 -2.76
CA CYS A 255 -19.39 -2.43 -3.19
C CYS A 255 -19.76 -2.88 -4.60
N ILE A 256 -20.99 -3.33 -4.78
CA ILE A 256 -21.54 -3.66 -6.09
C ILE A 256 -22.79 -2.78 -6.29
N LYS A 257 -22.70 -1.84 -7.24
CA LYS A 257 -23.71 -0.77 -7.43
C LYS A 257 -23.88 0.06 -6.16
N ASN A 258 -25.04 -0.05 -5.48
CA ASN A 258 -25.34 0.67 -4.23
C ASN A 258 -25.49 -0.29 -3.04
N ILE A 259 -24.88 -1.46 -3.13
CA ILE A 259 -24.92 -2.45 -2.05
C ILE A 259 -23.50 -2.66 -1.54
N LEU A 260 -23.30 -2.39 -0.27
CA LEU A 260 -22.09 -2.78 0.47
C LEU A 260 -22.25 -4.23 0.92
N TYR A 261 -21.29 -5.06 0.58
CA TYR A 261 -21.15 -6.40 1.12
C TYR A 261 -19.99 -6.40 2.11
N THR A 262 -20.24 -6.80 3.35
CA THR A 262 -19.19 -7.04 4.33
C THR A 262 -19.03 -8.53 4.54
N VAL A 263 -17.78 -9.00 4.63
CA VAL A 263 -17.42 -10.41 4.61
C VAL A 263 -16.51 -10.74 5.79
N SER A 264 -16.85 -11.78 6.52
CA SER A 264 -16.00 -12.43 7.53
C SER A 264 -15.82 -13.91 7.23
N GLY A 265 -15.14 -14.65 8.11
CA GLY A 265 -15.06 -16.10 8.04
C GLY A 265 -16.41 -16.80 8.23
N GLU A 266 -17.36 -16.16 8.91
CA GLU A 266 -18.67 -16.75 9.25
C GLU A 266 -19.75 -16.45 8.22
N LYS A 267 -19.79 -15.21 7.69
CA LYS A 267 -20.93 -14.75 6.87
C LYS A 267 -20.61 -13.59 5.94
N VAL A 268 -21.55 -13.35 5.04
CA VAL A 268 -21.64 -12.15 4.20
C VAL A 268 -22.91 -11.40 4.58
N VAL A 269 -22.78 -10.10 4.83
CA VAL A 269 -23.93 -9.21 5.11
C VAL A 269 -24.00 -8.14 4.04
N ALA A 270 -25.22 -7.84 3.56
CA ALA A 270 -25.48 -6.84 2.53
C ALA A 270 -26.21 -5.65 3.11
N PHE A 271 -25.78 -4.43 2.77
CA PHE A 271 -26.38 -3.18 3.18
C PHE A 271 -26.61 -2.29 1.96
N LEU A 272 -27.77 -1.65 1.89
CA LEU A 272 -28.02 -0.59 0.92
C LEU A 272 -27.30 0.69 1.36
N ILE A 273 -26.53 1.32 0.47
CA ILE A 273 -25.74 2.52 0.73
C ILE A 273 -26.06 3.64 -0.26
#